data_8ba38c3d025797678442a5b646e31820
#
_entry.id   8ba38c3d025797678442a5b646e31820
#
_cell.length_a   1.000
_cell.length_b   1.000
_cell.length_c   1.000
_cell.angle_alpha   90.00
_cell.angle_beta   90.00
_cell.angle_gamma   90.00
#
_symmetry.space_group_name_H-M   'P 1'
#
loop_
_entity.id
_entity.type
_entity.pdbx_description
1 polymer ?
#
loop_
_entity_poly.entity_id
_entity_poly.type
_entity_poly.pdbx_seq_one_letter_code
_entity_poly.pdbx_strand_id
1 'polypeptide(L)' 'MEKVLCYSCNKSKANLTVKKSSLMAINLLLCETCISSKFEPRWAVILCGRQYGHETVKEYIAKKKYVGEDIKASELMI' A
#
# COMPACT_ATOMS: atom_id res chain seq x y z
N MET A 1 -3.92 -17.63 18.83
CA MET A 1 -3.61 -16.20 18.69
C MET A 1 -3.47 -15.82 17.25
N GLU A 2 -4.23 -14.85 16.83
CA GLU A 2 -4.14 -14.38 15.45
C GLU A 2 -2.85 -13.59 15.26
N LYS A 3 -2.16 -13.89 14.17
CA LYS A 3 -0.99 -13.12 13.78
C LYS A 3 -1.44 -11.91 12.97
N VAL A 4 -1.05 -10.74 13.42
CA VAL A 4 -1.36 -9.51 12.69
C VAL A 4 -0.24 -9.26 11.69
N LEU A 5 -0.62 -9.03 10.45
CA LEU A 5 0.33 -8.83 9.35
C LEU A 5 0.40 -7.36 8.96
N CYS A 6 1.59 -6.92 8.58
CA CYS A 6 1.77 -5.60 8.00
C CYS A 6 0.99 -5.52 6.69
N TYR A 7 0.18 -4.50 6.53
CA TYR A 7 -0.67 -4.35 5.34
C TYR A 7 0.11 -4.11 4.07
N SER A 8 1.33 -3.59 4.18
CA SER A 8 2.16 -3.31 3.01
C SER A 8 3.00 -4.51 2.59
N CYS A 9 3.85 -5.02 3.48
CA CYS A 9 4.75 -6.13 3.13
C CYS A 9 4.14 -7.50 3.41
N ASN A 10 3.01 -7.54 4.10
CA ASN A 10 2.27 -8.76 4.42
C ASN A 10 3.08 -9.78 5.22
N LYS A 11 4.00 -9.31 6.03
CA LYS A 11 4.80 -10.15 6.91
C LYS A 11 4.35 -10.00 8.35
N SER A 12 4.42 -11.10 9.10
CA SER A 12 4.12 -11.08 10.53
C SER A 12 5.20 -10.32 11.27
N LYS A 13 4.80 -9.31 12.03
CA LYS A 13 5.71 -8.47 12.80
C LYS A 13 5.22 -8.33 14.23
N ALA A 14 6.17 -8.21 15.16
CA ALA A 14 5.85 -8.03 16.57
C ALA A 14 5.27 -6.65 16.86
N ASN A 15 5.82 -5.64 16.20
CA ASN A 15 5.43 -4.25 16.44
C ASN A 15 4.86 -3.64 15.17
N LEU A 16 3.56 -3.41 15.18
CA LEU A 16 2.87 -2.74 14.09
C LEU A 16 2.26 -1.44 14.61
N THR A 17 2.27 -0.43 13.76
CA THR A 17 1.74 0.88 14.11
C THR A 17 0.59 1.21 13.17
N VAL A 18 -0.48 1.77 13.71
CA VAL A 18 -1.59 2.25 12.90
C VAL A 18 -1.19 3.59 12.30
N LYS A 19 -1.24 3.68 10.99
CA LYS A 19 -0.91 4.90 10.27
C LYS A 19 -1.94 5.16 9.18
N LYS A 20 -2.28 6.42 9.00
CA LYS A 20 -3.22 6.82 7.96
C LYS A 20 -2.56 6.74 6.59
N SER A 21 -3.28 6.16 5.63
CA SER A 21 -2.79 6.07 4.27
C SER A 21 -2.67 7.46 3.64
N SER A 22 -1.61 7.65 2.82
CA SER A 22 -1.46 8.88 2.05
C SER A 22 -2.37 8.90 0.82
N LEU A 23 -2.87 7.74 0.42
CA LEU A 23 -3.69 7.61 -0.79
C LEU A 23 -5.18 7.66 -0.49
N MET A 24 -5.57 7.15 0.65
CA MET A 24 -6.98 6.99 1.01
C MET A 24 -7.17 7.35 2.48
N ALA A 25 -8.38 7.75 2.83
CA ALA A 25 -8.71 8.10 4.21
C ALA A 25 -9.01 6.84 5.05
N ILE A 26 -8.05 5.92 5.08
CA ILE A 26 -8.15 4.68 5.85
C ILE A 26 -6.92 4.52 6.74
N ASN A 27 -7.09 3.78 7.81
CA ASN A 27 -5.99 3.46 8.71
C ASN A 27 -5.36 2.14 8.29
N LEU A 28 -4.03 2.11 8.28
CA LEU A 28 -3.26 0.93 7.92
C LEU A 28 -2.39 0.50 9.08
N LEU A 29 -2.27 -0.80 9.26
CA LEU A 29 -1.38 -1.38 10.26
C LEU A 29 -0.08 -1.75 9.56
N LEU A 30 0.98 -0.99 9.84
CA LEU A 30 2.26 -1.10 9.12
C LEU A 30 3.41 -1.38 10.08
N CYS A 31 4.40 -2.12 9.59
CA CYS A 31 5.62 -2.32 10.33
C CYS A 31 6.54 -1.09 10.16
N GLU A 32 7.50 -0.97 11.07
CA GLU A 32 8.41 0.16 11.10
C GLU A 32 9.14 0.37 9.77
N THR A 33 9.59 -0.73 9.15
CA THR A 33 10.29 -0.66 7.87
C THR A 33 9.42 -0.06 6.78
N CYS A 34 8.16 -0.47 6.69
CA CYS A 34 7.23 0.07 5.69
C CYS A 34 6.89 1.54 5.97
N ILE A 35 6.78 1.92 7.24
CA ILE A 35 6.54 3.31 7.61
C ILE A 35 7.74 4.18 7.22
N SER A 36 8.94 3.73 7.53
CA SER A 36 10.18 4.47 7.22
C SER A 36 10.39 4.61 5.72
N SER A 37 10.04 3.58 4.96
CA SER A 37 10.16 3.59 3.50
C SER A 37 8.99 4.30 2.82
N LYS A 38 7.95 4.63 3.57
CA LYS A 38 6.73 5.27 3.07
C LYS A 38 6.02 4.43 2.01
N PHE A 39 6.07 3.11 2.18
CA PHE A 39 5.41 2.18 1.28
C PHE A 39 3.92 2.09 1.59
N GLU A 40 3.11 2.12 0.54
CA GLU A 40 1.68 1.85 0.65
C GLU A 40 1.42 0.38 0.30
N PRO A 41 0.33 -0.21 0.79
CA PRO A 41 -0.04 -1.54 0.35
C PRO A 41 -0.35 -1.54 -1.16
N ARG A 42 0.10 -2.59 -1.85
CA ARG A 42 -0.15 -2.72 -3.29
C ARG A 42 -1.65 -2.63 -3.62
N TRP A 43 -2.47 -3.30 -2.82
CA TRP A 43 -3.92 -3.26 -3.04
C TRP A 43 -4.51 -1.85 -2.88
N ALA A 44 -3.94 -1.03 -2.00
CA ALA A 44 -4.41 0.34 -1.80
C ALA A 44 -4.07 1.21 -3.01
N VAL A 45 -2.90 1.03 -3.59
CA VAL A 45 -2.49 1.74 -4.81
C VAL A 45 -3.43 1.38 -5.96
N ILE A 46 -3.71 0.08 -6.13
CA ILE A 46 -4.61 -0.40 -7.18
C ILE A 46 -6.02 0.17 -6.98
N LEU A 47 -6.54 0.07 -5.78
CA LEU A 47 -7.89 0.56 -5.48
C LEU A 47 -8.01 2.07 -5.70
N CYS A 48 -7.02 2.82 -5.25
CA CYS A 48 -6.99 4.26 -5.45
C CYS A 48 -6.97 4.61 -6.93
N GLY A 49 -6.16 3.90 -7.72
CA GLY A 49 -6.10 4.11 -9.16
C GLY A 49 -7.42 3.82 -9.87
N ARG A 50 -8.16 2.84 -9.39
CA ARG A 50 -9.47 2.51 -9.95
C ARG A 50 -10.55 3.52 -9.57
N GLN A 51 -10.51 4.03 -8.34
CA GLN A 51 -11.53 4.95 -7.83
C GLN A 51 -11.28 6.41 -8.20
N TYR A 52 -10.03 6.83 -8.15
CA TYR A 52 -9.67 8.24 -8.29
C TYR A 52 -8.88 8.56 -9.55
N GLY A 53 -8.58 7.54 -10.35
CA GLY A 53 -7.89 7.71 -11.62
C GLY A 53 -6.42 7.32 -11.58
N HIS A 54 -5.91 6.94 -12.75
CA HIS A 54 -4.54 6.46 -12.89
C HIS A 54 -3.49 7.52 -12.56
N GLU A 55 -3.80 8.78 -12.84
CA GLU A 55 -2.87 9.87 -12.57
C GLU A 55 -2.58 10.04 -11.09
N THR A 56 -3.55 9.71 -10.24
CA THR A 56 -3.40 9.80 -8.79
C THR A 56 -2.30 8.87 -8.28
N VAL A 57 -2.15 7.70 -8.88
CA VAL A 57 -1.19 6.68 -8.43
C VAL A 57 0.01 6.54 -9.35
N LYS A 58 0.05 7.28 -10.42
CA LYS A 58 1.12 7.19 -11.42
C LYS A 58 2.50 7.32 -10.81
N GLU A 59 2.68 8.29 -9.92
CA GLU A 59 3.96 8.50 -9.23
C GLU A 59 4.33 7.33 -8.34
N TYR A 60 3.36 6.79 -7.61
CA TYR A 60 3.61 5.64 -6.74
C TYR A 60 4.05 4.42 -7.52
N ILE A 61 3.45 4.21 -8.69
CA ILE A 61 3.81 3.09 -9.57
C ILE A 61 5.20 3.32 -10.17
N ALA A 62 5.48 4.51 -10.66
CA ALA A 62 6.77 4.85 -11.28
C ALA A 62 7.93 4.72 -10.29
N LYS A 63 7.72 5.12 -9.05
CA LYS A 63 8.74 5.09 -8.01
C LYS A 63 8.72 3.82 -7.16
N LYS A 64 7.82 2.89 -7.49
CA LYS A 64 7.64 1.62 -6.74
C LYS A 64 7.48 1.85 -5.23
N LYS A 65 6.62 2.78 -4.86
CA LYS A 65 6.32 3.06 -3.45
C LYS A 65 5.30 2.08 -2.87
N TYR A 66 5.46 0.82 -3.19
CA TYR A 66 4.64 -0.28 -2.68
C TYR A 66 5.48 -1.54 -2.64
N VAL A 67 5.04 -2.52 -1.85
CA VAL A 67 5.73 -3.80 -1.73
C VAL A 67 4.96 -4.85 -2.53
N GLY A 68 5.69 -5.68 -3.27
CA GLY A 68 5.12 -6.78 -4.04
C GLY A 68 5.44 -6.68 -5.51
N GLU A 69 4.68 -7.39 -6.32
CA GLU A 69 4.86 -7.42 -7.75
C GLU A 69 4.49 -6.09 -8.41
N ASP A 70 5.04 -5.85 -9.59
CA ASP A 70 4.73 -4.64 -10.33
C ASP A 70 3.24 -4.57 -10.66
N ILE A 71 2.69 -3.37 -10.55
CA ILE A 71 1.29 -3.12 -10.88
C ILE A 71 1.20 -2.91 -12.38
N LYS A 72 0.37 -3.72 -13.02
CA LYS A 72 0.14 -3.62 -14.47
C LYS A 72 -0.97 -2.64 -14.76
N ALA A 73 -0.90 -2.00 -15.93
CA ALA A 73 -1.94 -1.07 -16.36
C ALA A 73 -3.33 -1.72 -16.37
N SER A 74 -3.41 -3.00 -16.73
CA SER A 74 -4.67 -3.74 -16.74
C SER A 74 -5.31 -3.86 -15.36
N GLU A 75 -4.51 -3.84 -14.30
CA GLU A 75 -5.03 -3.91 -12.93
C GLU A 75 -5.74 -2.63 -12.51
N LEU A 76 -5.40 -1.51 -13.14
CA LEU A 76 -6.00 -0.21 -12.86
C LEU A 76 -7.23 0.07 -13.70
N MET A 77 -7.55 -0.80 -14.64
CA MET A 77 -8.74 -0.66 -15.49
C MET A 77 -9.94 -1.32 -14.83
N ILE A 78 -11.05 -0.67 -14.92
CA ILE A 78 -12.32 -1.20 -14.42
C ILE A 78 -13.00 -1.98 -15.54
#